data_288c45ea626866df8429ea471d411fb7
#
_entry.id   288c45ea626866df8429ea471d411fb7
#
_cell.length_a   1.000
_cell.length_b   1.000
_cell.length_c   1.000
_cell.angle_alpha   90.00
_cell.angle_beta   90.00
_cell.angle_gamma   90.00
#
_symmetry.space_group_name_H-M   'P 1'
#
loop_
_entity.id
_entity.type
_entity.pdbx_description
1 polymer ?
#
loop_
_entity_poly.entity_id
_entity_poly.type
_entity_poly.pdbx_seq_one_letter_code
_entity_poly.pdbx_strand_id
1 'polypeptide(L)'
;MIKTYKRGSHKTVKKQHREREHNFLKYLRVVQYYIKRKYELSAMELDMLLYLYDMPYFRKEDFNYYGNTMSWDKKRFFDMVNKGLIKEWRPGGEKYGRAKLWELSHKSKTICSLTYKKLLREEPISEEPRSNPIFKKQTYTDKIYKKVIEKMNRATSRSGTA
;
A
#
# COMPACT_ATOMS: atom_id res chain seq x y z
N MET A 1 -8.17 -60.53 20.10
CA MET A 1 -7.32 -60.15 18.94
C MET A 1 -7.62 -58.70 18.53
N ILE A 2 -6.73 -57.76 18.85
CA ILE A 2 -6.89 -56.34 18.56
C ILE A 2 -6.21 -56.10 17.19
N LYS A 3 -6.99 -55.70 16.16
CA LYS A 3 -6.45 -55.34 14.86
C LYS A 3 -5.86 -53.93 14.91
N THR A 4 -4.54 -53.86 14.89
CA THR A 4 -3.83 -52.57 14.74
C THR A 4 -3.91 -52.07 13.29
N TYR A 5 -4.64 -50.99 13.07
CA TYR A 5 -4.66 -50.29 11.77
C TYR A 5 -3.33 -49.54 11.59
N LYS A 6 -2.50 -49.96 10.64
CA LYS A 6 -1.33 -49.17 10.20
C LYS A 6 -1.85 -47.89 9.51
N ARG A 7 -1.53 -46.72 10.10
CA ARG A 7 -1.72 -45.43 9.45
C ARG A 7 -0.89 -45.39 8.16
N GLY A 8 -1.55 -45.34 7.02
CA GLY A 8 -0.87 -45.17 5.73
C GLY A 8 -0.11 -43.82 5.74
N SER A 9 1.14 -43.86 5.27
CA SER A 9 1.94 -42.65 5.09
C SER A 9 1.24 -41.72 4.10
N HIS A 10 0.75 -40.59 4.55
CA HIS A 10 0.27 -39.56 3.68
C HIS A 10 1.45 -39.07 2.82
N LYS A 11 1.50 -39.48 1.54
CA LYS A 11 2.39 -38.88 0.56
C LYS A 11 2.02 -37.39 0.50
N THR A 12 2.88 -36.51 1.03
CA THR A 12 2.77 -35.06 0.89
C THR A 12 2.85 -34.73 -0.58
N VAL A 13 1.70 -34.51 -1.22
CA VAL A 13 1.64 -33.99 -2.58
C VAL A 13 2.28 -32.60 -2.53
N LYS A 14 3.51 -32.48 -3.05
CA LYS A 14 4.13 -31.17 -3.25
C LYS A 14 3.25 -30.42 -4.24
N LYS A 15 2.35 -29.56 -3.76
CA LYS A 15 1.63 -28.64 -4.63
C LYS A 15 2.67 -27.77 -5.32
N GLN A 16 2.85 -27.98 -6.63
CA GLN A 16 3.60 -27.06 -7.47
C GLN A 16 2.83 -25.75 -7.50
N HIS A 17 3.21 -24.84 -6.61
CA HIS A 17 2.63 -23.49 -6.57
C HIS A 17 3.24 -22.70 -7.71
N ARG A 18 2.52 -22.61 -8.84
CA ARG A 18 2.92 -21.74 -9.95
C ARG A 18 2.83 -20.30 -9.46
N GLU A 19 3.97 -19.69 -9.21
CA GLU A 19 4.04 -18.27 -8.81
C GLU A 19 3.58 -17.42 -10.00
N ARG A 20 2.54 -16.62 -9.79
CA ARG A 20 2.08 -15.68 -10.81
C ARG A 20 3.10 -14.57 -10.94
N GLU A 21 3.33 -14.07 -12.15
CA GLU A 21 4.26 -12.97 -12.44
C GLU A 21 3.98 -11.73 -11.57
N HIS A 22 2.71 -11.42 -11.36
CA HIS A 22 2.26 -10.29 -10.55
C HIS A 22 1.38 -10.76 -9.39
N ASN A 23 2.00 -11.30 -8.34
CA ASN A 23 1.29 -11.63 -7.11
C ASN A 23 1.34 -10.46 -6.12
N PHE A 24 0.59 -9.41 -6.40
CA PHE A 24 0.52 -8.20 -5.56
C PHE A 24 0.09 -8.52 -4.12
N LEU A 25 -0.84 -9.46 -3.93
CA LEU A 25 -1.39 -9.77 -2.61
C LEU A 25 -0.34 -10.34 -1.65
N LYS A 26 0.67 -11.04 -2.16
CA LYS A 26 1.74 -11.66 -1.34
C LYS A 26 2.46 -10.63 -0.48
N TYR A 27 2.68 -9.43 -1.02
CA TYR A 27 3.45 -8.38 -0.36
C TYR A 27 2.63 -7.12 -0.05
N LEU A 28 1.35 -7.09 -0.41
CA LEU A 28 0.49 -5.92 -0.24
C LEU A 28 0.52 -5.41 1.21
N ARG A 29 0.33 -6.30 2.18
CA ARG A 29 0.29 -5.93 3.60
C ARG A 29 1.62 -5.35 4.10
N VAL A 30 2.76 -5.90 3.69
CA VAL A 30 4.06 -5.39 4.14
C VAL A 30 4.37 -4.04 3.50
N VAL A 31 4.06 -3.85 2.22
CA VAL A 31 4.24 -2.57 1.52
C VAL A 31 3.34 -1.50 2.14
N GLN A 32 2.05 -1.78 2.32
CA GLN A 32 1.13 -0.85 2.99
C GLN A 32 1.60 -0.50 4.41
N TYR A 33 2.05 -1.48 5.19
CA TYR A 33 2.56 -1.22 6.54
C TYR A 33 3.78 -0.31 6.51
N TYR A 34 4.73 -0.56 5.61
CA TYR A 34 5.92 0.28 5.43
C TYR A 34 5.56 1.71 5.04
N ILE A 35 4.73 1.90 4.01
CA ILE A 35 4.33 3.23 3.52
C ILE A 35 3.58 4.00 4.60
N LYS A 36 2.62 3.37 5.28
CA LYS A 36 1.88 4.02 6.36
C LYS A 36 2.78 4.49 7.50
N ARG A 37 3.74 3.66 7.89
CA ARG A 37 4.68 4.01 8.97
C ARG A 37 5.66 5.10 8.55
N LYS A 38 6.12 5.08 7.31
CA LYS A 38 7.08 6.06 6.79
C LYS A 38 6.47 7.44 6.61
N TYR A 39 5.24 7.51 6.16
CA TYR A 39 4.57 8.78 5.81
C TYR A 39 3.46 9.18 6.80
N GLU A 40 3.31 8.43 7.89
CA GLU A 40 2.31 8.68 8.96
C GLU A 40 0.87 8.72 8.42
N LEU A 41 0.55 7.76 7.54
CA LEU A 41 -0.77 7.63 6.93
C LEU A 41 -1.59 6.54 7.60
N SER A 42 -2.91 6.73 7.65
CA SER A 42 -3.86 5.66 7.90
C SER A 42 -3.98 4.74 6.67
N ALA A 43 -4.58 3.55 6.86
CA ALA A 43 -4.83 2.64 5.73
C ALA A 43 -5.75 3.30 4.69
N MET A 44 -6.82 3.90 5.17
CA MET A 44 -7.83 4.54 4.32
C MET A 44 -7.30 5.77 3.57
N GLU A 45 -6.40 6.55 4.19
CA GLU A 45 -5.73 7.66 3.49
C GLU A 45 -4.87 7.14 2.34
N LEU A 46 -4.12 6.07 2.57
CA LEU A 46 -3.33 5.45 1.50
C LEU A 46 -4.22 4.90 0.38
N ASP A 47 -5.31 4.21 0.72
CA ASP A 47 -6.24 3.67 -0.27
C ASP A 47 -6.89 4.79 -1.10
N MET A 48 -7.27 5.91 -0.45
CA MET A 48 -7.80 7.09 -1.14
C MET A 48 -6.76 7.72 -2.08
N LEU A 49 -5.50 7.83 -1.64
CA LEU A 49 -4.43 8.35 -2.49
C LEU A 49 -4.22 7.47 -3.73
N LEU A 50 -4.22 6.15 -3.57
CA LEU A 50 -4.06 5.21 -4.67
C LEU A 50 -5.25 5.27 -5.63
N TYR A 51 -6.48 5.44 -5.12
CA TYR A 51 -7.67 5.62 -5.95
C TYR A 51 -7.60 6.90 -6.80
N LEU A 52 -7.18 8.01 -6.19
CA LEU A 52 -7.10 9.30 -6.88
C LEU A 52 -5.85 9.44 -7.78
N TYR A 53 -4.89 8.51 -7.70
CA TYR A 53 -3.60 8.63 -8.37
C TYR A 53 -3.71 8.64 -9.91
N ASP A 54 -4.67 7.91 -10.44
CA ASP A 54 -4.91 7.84 -11.88
C ASP A 54 -5.70 9.05 -12.42
N MET A 55 -6.19 9.91 -11.51
CA MET A 55 -6.91 11.13 -11.87
C MET A 55 -5.95 12.33 -11.84
N PRO A 56 -5.62 12.97 -12.98
CA PRO A 56 -4.77 14.15 -12.97
C PRO A 56 -5.42 15.28 -12.17
N TYR A 57 -6.74 15.41 -12.27
CA TYR A 57 -7.58 16.35 -11.52
C TYR A 57 -8.88 15.65 -11.14
N PHE A 58 -9.44 16.02 -10.00
CA PHE A 58 -10.69 15.46 -9.50
C PHE A 58 -11.54 16.53 -8.80
N ARG A 59 -12.81 16.27 -8.66
CA ARG A 59 -13.76 17.07 -7.90
C ARG A 59 -13.94 16.49 -6.49
N LYS A 60 -14.53 17.27 -5.60
CA LYS A 60 -14.89 16.77 -4.26
C LYS A 60 -15.89 15.61 -4.33
N GLU A 61 -16.72 15.59 -5.36
CA GLU A 61 -17.69 14.52 -5.62
C GLU A 61 -16.99 13.18 -5.87
N ASP A 62 -15.92 13.16 -6.64
CA ASP A 62 -15.12 11.95 -6.92
C ASP A 62 -14.52 11.38 -5.64
N PHE A 63 -13.99 12.27 -4.78
CA PHE A 63 -13.51 11.88 -3.45
C PHE A 63 -14.65 11.31 -2.58
N ASN A 64 -15.80 11.97 -2.54
CA ASN A 64 -16.94 11.53 -1.75
C ASN A 64 -17.49 10.20 -2.26
N TYR A 65 -17.49 9.98 -3.56
CA TYR A 65 -17.95 8.72 -4.16
C TYR A 65 -17.16 7.54 -3.61
N TYR A 66 -15.82 7.61 -3.65
CA TYR A 66 -14.99 6.55 -3.09
C TYR A 66 -15.01 6.54 -1.56
N GLY A 67 -15.07 7.71 -0.92
CA GLY A 67 -15.20 7.85 0.53
C GLY A 67 -16.44 7.14 1.09
N ASN A 68 -17.55 7.15 0.36
CA ASN A 68 -18.77 6.44 0.75
C ASN A 68 -18.56 4.92 0.82
N THR A 69 -17.75 4.34 -0.06
CA THR A 69 -17.41 2.90 -0.02
C THR A 69 -16.54 2.53 1.16
N MET A 70 -15.81 3.49 1.71
CA MET A 70 -14.96 3.33 2.89
C MET A 70 -15.69 3.70 4.19
N SER A 71 -16.94 4.13 4.12
CA SER A 71 -17.68 4.69 5.27
C SER A 71 -16.96 5.90 5.90
N TRP A 72 -16.35 6.75 5.08
CA TRP A 72 -15.64 7.94 5.54
C TRP A 72 -16.58 9.12 5.73
N ASP A 73 -16.30 9.90 6.80
CA ASP A 73 -16.92 11.21 7.03
C ASP A 73 -16.41 12.24 6.00
N LYS A 74 -17.29 13.14 5.56
CA LYS A 74 -16.98 14.26 4.66
C LYS A 74 -15.85 15.17 5.17
N LYS A 75 -15.59 15.20 6.48
CA LYS A 75 -14.47 15.93 7.10
C LYS A 75 -13.11 15.44 6.64
N ARG A 76 -12.97 14.16 6.30
CA ARG A 76 -11.71 13.55 5.87
C ARG A 76 -11.09 14.21 4.65
N PHE A 77 -11.93 14.76 3.77
CA PHE A 77 -11.42 15.54 2.64
C PHE A 77 -10.55 16.72 3.11
N PHE A 78 -11.07 17.52 4.02
CA PHE A 78 -10.35 18.67 4.54
C PHE A 78 -9.15 18.27 5.40
N ASP A 79 -9.23 17.16 6.14
CA ASP A 79 -8.09 16.60 6.87
C ASP A 79 -6.94 16.26 5.93
N MET A 80 -7.24 15.66 4.77
CA MET A 80 -6.22 15.36 3.75
C MET A 80 -5.66 16.63 3.09
N VAL A 81 -6.48 17.67 2.90
CA VAL A 81 -6.03 18.99 2.44
C VAL A 81 -5.10 19.62 3.48
N ASN A 82 -5.49 19.62 4.76
CA ASN A 82 -4.69 20.17 5.85
C ASN A 82 -3.36 19.44 6.06
N LYS A 83 -3.32 18.12 5.82
CA LYS A 83 -2.08 17.32 5.81
C LYS A 83 -1.21 17.58 4.58
N GLY A 84 -1.66 18.41 3.63
CA GLY A 84 -0.95 18.70 2.40
C GLY A 84 -0.89 17.51 1.43
N LEU A 85 -1.83 16.57 1.53
CA LEU A 85 -1.94 15.42 0.62
C LEU A 85 -2.71 15.77 -0.65
N ILE A 86 -3.70 16.65 -0.53
CA ILE A 86 -4.52 17.17 -1.61
C ILE A 86 -4.33 18.68 -1.67
N LYS A 87 -4.23 19.24 -2.85
CA LYS A 87 -4.16 20.68 -3.06
C LYS A 87 -5.16 21.14 -4.10
N GLU A 88 -5.55 22.41 -3.99
CA GLU A 88 -6.37 23.04 -5.01
C GLU A 88 -5.55 23.25 -6.27
N TRP A 89 -6.06 22.75 -7.39
CA TRP A 89 -5.48 23.00 -8.71
C TRP A 89 -6.11 24.23 -9.37
N ARG A 90 -7.44 24.34 -9.31
CA ARG A 90 -8.18 25.44 -9.92
C ARG A 90 -9.34 25.88 -9.03
N PRO A 91 -9.44 27.19 -8.72
CA PRO A 91 -10.56 27.72 -7.96
C PRO A 91 -11.86 27.56 -8.74
N GLY A 92 -12.95 27.41 -8.03
CA GLY A 92 -14.30 27.26 -8.56
C GLY A 92 -15.33 27.88 -7.62
N GLY A 93 -16.59 27.73 -7.96
CA GLY A 93 -17.73 28.26 -7.24
C GLY A 93 -18.47 29.33 -8.05
N GLU A 94 -19.53 29.92 -7.48
CA GLU A 94 -20.39 30.90 -8.14
C GLU A 94 -19.61 32.07 -8.72
N LYS A 95 -18.64 32.61 -7.96
CA LYS A 95 -17.76 33.70 -8.41
C LYS A 95 -17.04 33.41 -9.73
N TYR A 96 -16.73 32.14 -10.00
CA TYR A 96 -15.93 31.74 -11.16
C TYR A 96 -16.78 31.05 -12.25
N GLY A 97 -18.07 30.83 -12.03
CA GLY A 97 -18.97 30.14 -12.95
C GLY A 97 -18.52 28.72 -13.35
N ARG A 98 -17.71 28.06 -12.53
CA ARG A 98 -17.12 26.76 -12.83
C ARG A 98 -16.85 25.93 -11.57
N ALA A 99 -16.74 24.61 -11.75
CA ALA A 99 -16.43 23.70 -10.68
C ALA A 99 -14.99 23.86 -10.19
N LYS A 100 -14.80 23.75 -8.88
CA LYS A 100 -13.49 23.69 -8.22
C LYS A 100 -12.82 22.35 -8.52
N LEU A 101 -11.55 22.38 -8.90
CA LEU A 101 -10.76 21.19 -9.17
C LEU A 101 -9.61 21.06 -8.17
N TRP A 102 -9.32 19.81 -7.85
CA TRP A 102 -8.29 19.41 -6.90
C TRP A 102 -7.30 18.47 -7.57
N GLU A 103 -6.10 18.38 -7.06
CA GLU A 103 -5.11 17.40 -7.46
C GLU A 103 -4.36 16.83 -6.26
N LEU A 104 -3.73 15.69 -6.44
CA LEU A 104 -2.78 15.16 -5.47
C LEU A 104 -1.54 16.04 -5.42
N SER A 105 -1.05 16.32 -4.20
CA SER A 105 0.22 17.02 -4.03
C SER A 105 1.39 16.21 -4.59
N HIS A 106 2.52 16.86 -4.84
CA HIS A 106 3.74 16.16 -5.26
C HIS A 106 4.15 15.05 -4.27
N LYS A 107 4.04 15.33 -2.97
CA LYS A 107 4.27 14.34 -1.91
C LYS A 107 3.38 13.10 -2.08
N SER A 108 2.10 13.29 -2.34
CA SER A 108 1.15 12.19 -2.52
C SER A 108 1.42 11.40 -3.80
N LYS A 109 1.72 12.06 -4.90
CA LYS A 109 2.13 11.42 -6.16
C LYS A 109 3.39 10.57 -5.97
N THR A 110 4.36 11.06 -5.20
CA THR A 110 5.58 10.30 -4.85
C THR A 110 5.25 9.08 -3.99
N ILE A 111 4.36 9.22 -2.99
CA ILE A 111 3.92 8.10 -2.14
C ILE A 111 3.26 7.01 -2.98
N CYS A 112 2.36 7.37 -3.89
CA CYS A 112 1.69 6.42 -4.77
C CYS A 112 2.68 5.71 -5.69
N SER A 113 3.54 6.45 -6.37
CA SER A 113 4.59 5.90 -7.23
C SER A 113 5.49 4.91 -6.48
N LEU A 114 5.97 5.29 -5.28
CA LEU A 114 6.76 4.40 -4.43
C LEU A 114 5.98 3.14 -4.02
N THR A 115 4.69 3.27 -3.72
CA THR A 115 3.86 2.12 -3.37
C THR A 115 3.80 1.12 -4.51
N TYR A 116 3.56 1.58 -5.75
CA TYR A 116 3.57 0.71 -6.93
C TYR A 116 4.94 0.08 -7.18
N LYS A 117 6.03 0.85 -7.15
CA LYS A 117 7.39 0.32 -7.33
C LYS A 117 7.74 -0.76 -6.31
N LYS A 118 7.33 -0.60 -5.04
CA LYS A 118 7.54 -1.63 -4.01
C LYS A 118 6.66 -2.86 -4.24
N LEU A 119 5.41 -2.70 -4.69
CA LEU A 119 4.52 -3.80 -5.02
C LEU A 119 5.01 -4.60 -6.23
N LEU A 120 5.51 -3.92 -7.26
CA LEU A 120 6.09 -4.51 -8.46
C LEU A 120 7.49 -5.09 -8.22
N ARG A 121 8.08 -4.84 -7.05
CA ARG A 121 9.44 -5.25 -6.71
C ARG A 121 10.52 -4.60 -7.56
N GLU A 122 10.23 -3.45 -8.18
CA GLU A 122 11.21 -2.66 -8.93
C GLU A 122 12.26 -2.05 -8.00
N GLU A 123 11.86 -1.70 -6.77
CA GLU A 123 12.75 -1.17 -5.75
C GLU A 123 12.63 -1.97 -4.45
N PRO A 124 13.73 -2.38 -3.82
CA PRO A 124 13.70 -3.04 -2.51
C PRO A 124 13.22 -2.06 -1.42
N ILE A 125 12.60 -2.58 -0.36
CA ILE A 125 12.29 -1.80 0.83
C ILE A 125 13.58 -1.65 1.64
N SER A 126 13.98 -0.41 1.95
CA SER A 126 15.19 -0.17 2.73
C SER A 126 15.17 -0.91 4.08
N GLU A 127 16.29 -1.55 4.41
CA GLU A 127 16.51 -2.21 5.70
C GLU A 127 17.24 -1.30 6.71
N GLU A 128 17.62 -0.10 6.29
CA GLU A 128 18.31 0.86 7.14
C GLU A 128 17.35 1.52 8.16
N PRO A 129 17.68 1.54 9.45
CA PRO A 129 16.86 2.17 10.49
C PRO A 129 16.61 3.67 10.26
N ARG A 130 17.52 4.37 9.55
CA ARG A 130 17.38 5.80 9.25
C ARG A 130 16.25 6.07 8.26
N SER A 131 16.07 5.20 7.28
CA SER A 131 15.10 5.37 6.19
C SER A 131 13.81 4.55 6.39
N ASN A 132 13.83 3.57 7.31
CA ASN A 132 12.71 2.67 7.55
C ASN A 132 12.35 2.59 9.05
N PRO A 133 11.22 3.20 9.45
CA PRO A 133 10.79 3.19 10.85
C PRO A 133 10.56 1.80 11.45
N ILE A 134 10.27 0.78 10.62
CA ILE A 134 10.06 -0.60 11.05
C ILE A 134 11.35 -1.20 11.63
N PHE A 135 12.51 -0.79 11.09
CA PHE A 135 13.82 -1.24 11.57
C PHE A 135 14.31 -0.43 12.77
N LYS A 136 13.73 0.75 13.03
CA LYS A 136 14.09 1.62 14.15
C LYS A 136 13.42 1.22 15.46
N LYS A 137 12.11 0.89 15.43
CA LYS A 137 11.31 0.47 16.59
C LYS A 137 11.03 -1.03 16.53
N GLN A 138 11.17 -1.73 17.66
CA GLN A 138 10.99 -3.18 17.70
C GLN A 138 9.72 -3.56 18.46
N THR A 139 8.55 -3.19 17.93
CA THR A 139 7.30 -3.82 18.37
C THR A 139 7.24 -5.26 17.86
N TYR A 140 6.39 -6.10 18.47
CA TYR A 140 6.17 -7.47 17.98
C TYR A 140 5.80 -7.50 16.49
N THR A 141 4.93 -6.60 16.07
CA THR A 141 4.51 -6.45 14.69
C THR A 141 5.67 -6.05 13.77
N ASP A 142 6.51 -5.10 14.21
CA ASP A 142 7.70 -4.68 13.44
C ASP A 142 8.67 -5.85 13.23
N LYS A 143 8.87 -6.71 14.24
CA LYS A 143 9.73 -7.91 14.12
C LYS A 143 9.22 -8.88 13.05
N ILE A 144 7.90 -9.07 12.94
CA ILE A 144 7.30 -9.90 11.90
C ILE A 144 7.52 -9.29 10.52
N TYR A 145 7.18 -8.00 10.35
CA TYR A 145 7.33 -7.32 9.07
C TYR A 145 8.79 -7.18 8.63
N LYS A 146 9.73 -6.99 9.56
CA LYS A 146 11.16 -7.02 9.28
C LYS A 146 11.56 -8.31 8.56
N LYS A 147 11.21 -9.48 9.12
CA LYS A 147 11.51 -10.78 8.48
C LYS A 147 10.88 -10.92 7.09
N VAL A 148 9.67 -10.38 6.90
CA VAL A 148 8.99 -10.42 5.60
C VAL A 148 9.68 -9.51 4.59
N ILE A 149 10.13 -8.31 5.00
CA ILE A 149 10.90 -7.37 4.15
C ILE A 149 12.20 -8.02 3.69
N GLU A 150 12.98 -8.58 4.61
CA GLU A 150 14.24 -9.28 4.30
C GLU A 150 14.01 -10.41 3.29
N LYS A 151 12.95 -11.21 3.48
CA LYS A 151 12.56 -12.28 2.54
C LYS A 151 12.15 -11.74 1.17
N MET A 152 11.39 -10.65 1.14
CA MET A 152 10.95 -9.98 -0.08
C MET A 152 12.13 -9.44 -0.87
N ASN A 153 13.07 -8.75 -0.22
CA ASN A 153 14.25 -8.18 -0.84
C ASN A 153 15.17 -9.25 -1.44
N ARG A 154 15.40 -10.36 -0.71
CA ARG A 154 16.18 -11.50 -1.22
C ARG A 154 15.55 -12.14 -2.48
N ALA A 155 14.22 -12.19 -2.56
CA ALA A 155 13.53 -12.69 -3.74
C ALA A 155 13.67 -11.76 -4.94
N THR A 156 13.71 -10.43 -4.70
CA THR A 156 13.92 -9.43 -5.75
C THR A 156 15.33 -9.49 -6.33
N SER A 157 16.36 -9.64 -5.48
CA SER A 157 17.77 -9.73 -5.92
C SER A 157 18.03 -10.96 -6.80
N ARG A 158 17.28 -12.05 -6.63
CA ARG A 158 17.43 -13.28 -7.44
C ARG A 158 16.77 -13.19 -8.81
N SER A 159 15.76 -12.34 -8.97
CA SER A 159 15.05 -12.16 -10.26
C SER A 159 15.73 -11.14 -11.18
N GLY A 160 16.67 -10.34 -10.69
CA GLY A 160 17.43 -9.36 -11.47
C GLY A 160 18.72 -9.90 -12.10
N THR A 161 19.04 -11.18 -11.93
CA THR A 161 20.27 -11.84 -12.45
C THR A 161 20.00 -12.89 -13.55
N ALA A 162 18.82 -12.82 -14.18
CA ALA A 162 18.47 -13.69 -15.30
C ALA A 162 18.40 -12.90 -16.60
#